data_d3c1ffa7ec8bee82f5d6e4b37d32a6eb
#
_entry.id   d3c1ffa7ec8bee82f5d6e4b37d32a6eb
#
_cell.length_a   1.000
_cell.length_b   1.000
_cell.length_c   1.000
_cell.angle_alpha   90.00
_cell.angle_beta   90.00
_cell.angle_gamma   90.00
#
_symmetry.space_group_name_H-M   'P 1'
#
loop_
_entity.id
_entity.type
_entity.pdbx_description
1 polymer ?
#
loop_
_entity_poly.entity_id
_entity_poly.type
_entity_poly.pdbx_seq_one_letter_code
_entity_poly.pdbx_strand_id
1 'polypeptide(L)'
;MFRIKRSNLLQSKEFWLRESCFAQLRGQISEHYPDSGAVVNRGELRIVFPNGSEILFAGLDDVEKLKSIYDITGIWIEEASELLEADFNQLDIRLRTQCPYYLQMILTFNPISITHWLKGRFFDRSDSRATVHESTYRDNRFLTQEAVRTLEAFRDTDEYYYMVYCLGQWGVTGKTVFDAKAVTARLLEHIQPVRVGYFAYDYDAGKSRS
;
A
#
# COMPACT_ATOMS: atom_id res chain seq x y z
N MET A 1 18.50 -19.25 4.97
CA MET A 1 17.64 -19.84 3.91
C MET A 1 16.20 -19.61 4.34
N PHE A 2 15.54 -18.59 3.77
CA PHE A 2 14.18 -18.24 4.16
C PHE A 2 13.20 -19.19 3.49
N ARG A 3 12.44 -19.92 4.27
CA ARG A 3 11.39 -20.80 3.77
C ARG A 3 10.06 -20.04 3.83
N ILE A 4 9.70 -19.36 2.75
CA ILE A 4 8.37 -18.78 2.58
C ILE A 4 7.44 -19.94 2.24
N LYS A 5 6.54 -20.31 3.15
CA LYS A 5 5.68 -21.46 2.94
C LYS A 5 4.62 -21.19 1.87
N ARG A 6 4.08 -19.96 1.84
CA ARG A 6 3.20 -19.42 0.80
C ARG A 6 3.22 -17.90 0.85
N SER A 7 3.45 -17.25 -0.27
CA SER A 7 3.31 -15.80 -0.43
C SER A 7 2.35 -15.49 -1.56
N ASN A 8 1.45 -14.56 -1.34
CA ASN A 8 0.50 -14.10 -2.34
C ASN A 8 0.88 -12.68 -2.77
N LEU A 9 0.93 -12.47 -4.07
CA LEU A 9 1.05 -11.14 -4.67
C LEU A 9 -0.33 -10.75 -5.21
N LEU A 10 -0.83 -9.60 -4.76
CA LEU A 10 -2.15 -9.09 -5.12
C LEU A 10 -2.01 -7.80 -5.91
N GLN A 11 -2.75 -7.67 -7.00
CA GLN A 11 -2.80 -6.48 -7.82
C GLN A 11 -4.23 -6.21 -8.32
N SER A 12 -4.55 -4.96 -8.65
CA SER A 12 -5.90 -4.47 -8.92
C SER A 12 -6.62 -5.12 -10.10
N LYS A 13 -5.88 -5.62 -11.11
CA LYS A 13 -6.48 -6.27 -12.29
C LYS A 13 -5.68 -7.49 -12.73
N GLU A 14 -6.36 -8.60 -13.02
CA GLU A 14 -5.74 -9.86 -13.43
C GLU A 14 -4.87 -9.74 -14.69
N PHE A 15 -5.27 -8.92 -15.65
CA PHE A 15 -4.49 -8.68 -16.88
C PHE A 15 -3.13 -8.05 -16.57
N TRP A 16 -3.10 -6.97 -15.79
CA TRP A 16 -1.86 -6.30 -15.39
C TRP A 16 -0.97 -7.21 -14.55
N LEU A 17 -1.57 -8.04 -13.72
CA LEU A 17 -0.85 -9.01 -12.89
C LEU A 17 -0.03 -9.99 -13.74
N ARG A 18 -0.56 -10.47 -14.87
CA ARG A 18 0.14 -11.40 -15.78
C ARG A 18 1.34 -10.74 -16.45
N GLU A 19 1.15 -9.53 -16.94
CA GLU A 19 2.14 -8.82 -17.75
C GLU A 19 3.15 -8.01 -16.92
N SER A 20 2.87 -7.79 -15.64
CA SER A 20 3.74 -7.02 -14.76
C SER A 20 4.38 -7.90 -13.67
N CYS A 21 3.78 -7.99 -12.49
CA CYS A 21 4.40 -8.63 -11.33
C CYS A 21 4.76 -10.10 -11.55
N PHE A 22 3.86 -10.88 -12.16
CA PHE A 22 4.15 -12.28 -12.45
C PHE A 22 5.26 -12.44 -13.49
N ALA A 23 5.23 -11.67 -14.57
CA ALA A 23 6.25 -11.72 -15.61
C ALA A 23 7.61 -11.27 -15.08
N GLN A 24 7.65 -10.18 -14.31
CA GLN A 24 8.88 -9.68 -13.69
C GLN A 24 9.48 -10.69 -12.72
N LEU A 25 8.68 -11.20 -11.77
CA LEU A 25 9.21 -12.14 -10.78
C LEU A 25 9.69 -13.44 -11.43
N ARG A 26 8.95 -13.94 -12.41
CA ARG A 26 9.39 -15.09 -13.21
C ARG A 26 10.73 -14.81 -13.91
N GLY A 27 10.87 -13.62 -14.52
CA GLY A 27 12.11 -13.20 -15.16
C GLY A 27 13.28 -13.19 -14.19
N GLN A 28 13.09 -12.56 -13.03
CA GLN A 28 14.10 -12.48 -11.97
C GLN A 28 14.52 -13.88 -11.46
N ILE A 29 13.56 -14.80 -11.26
CA ILE A 29 13.87 -16.17 -10.86
C ILE A 29 14.68 -16.89 -11.94
N SER A 30 14.27 -16.76 -13.21
CA SER A 30 14.97 -17.40 -14.33
C SER A 30 16.39 -16.88 -14.51
N GLU A 31 16.61 -15.59 -14.32
CA GLU A 31 17.89 -14.92 -14.53
C GLU A 31 18.87 -15.13 -13.37
N HIS A 32 18.39 -14.92 -12.14
CA HIS A 32 19.27 -14.90 -10.98
C HIS A 32 19.29 -16.21 -10.19
N TYR A 33 18.30 -17.08 -10.39
CA TYR A 33 18.16 -18.35 -9.69
C TYR A 33 17.79 -19.50 -10.65
N PRO A 34 18.55 -19.74 -11.75
CA PRO A 34 18.21 -20.74 -12.76
C PRO A 34 18.11 -22.16 -12.17
N ASP A 35 18.93 -22.46 -11.16
CA ASP A 35 18.97 -23.78 -10.49
C ASP A 35 18.01 -23.89 -9.30
N SER A 36 17.06 -22.96 -9.14
CA SER A 36 16.10 -22.98 -8.04
C SER A 36 15.15 -24.18 -8.09
N GLY A 37 14.99 -24.83 -9.23
CA GLY A 37 14.00 -25.85 -9.47
C GLY A 37 12.55 -25.36 -9.41
N ALA A 38 12.35 -24.03 -9.54
CA ALA A 38 11.02 -23.42 -9.50
C ALA A 38 10.19 -23.81 -10.72
N VAL A 39 8.97 -24.30 -10.47
CA VAL A 39 8.00 -24.65 -11.50
C VAL A 39 7.00 -23.51 -11.66
N VAL A 40 6.88 -22.97 -12.86
CA VAL A 40 6.01 -21.83 -13.19
C VAL A 40 4.76 -22.31 -13.90
N ASN A 41 3.60 -22.16 -13.22
CA ASN A 41 2.29 -22.41 -13.81
C ASN A 41 1.66 -21.09 -14.27
N ARG A 42 1.66 -20.85 -15.59
CA ARG A 42 1.11 -19.64 -16.21
C ARG A 42 -0.42 -19.61 -16.20
N GLY A 43 -1.08 -20.78 -16.20
CA GLY A 43 -2.53 -20.85 -16.17
C GLY A 43 -3.10 -20.46 -14.82
N GLU A 44 -2.48 -20.94 -13.75
CA GLU A 44 -2.90 -20.69 -12.36
C GLU A 44 -2.19 -19.46 -11.75
N LEU A 45 -1.30 -18.78 -12.49
CA LEU A 45 -0.49 -17.69 -11.97
C LEU A 45 0.21 -18.08 -10.65
N ARG A 46 0.95 -19.18 -10.71
CA ARG A 46 1.60 -19.78 -9.53
C ARG A 46 3.05 -20.12 -9.83
N ILE A 47 3.92 -19.92 -8.84
CA ILE A 47 5.30 -20.39 -8.85
C ILE A 47 5.50 -21.29 -7.65
N VAL A 48 5.96 -22.51 -7.88
CA VAL A 48 6.17 -23.53 -6.84
C VAL A 48 7.65 -23.89 -6.77
N PHE A 49 8.20 -23.93 -5.58
CA PHE A 49 9.58 -24.30 -5.32
C PHE A 49 9.69 -25.75 -4.78
N PRO A 50 10.85 -26.43 -4.99
CA PRO A 50 11.04 -27.81 -4.56
C PRO A 50 10.86 -28.05 -3.06
N ASN A 51 11.05 -27.02 -2.24
CA ASN A 51 10.87 -27.07 -0.79
C ASN A 51 9.39 -26.97 -0.34
N GLY A 52 8.45 -26.97 -1.28
CA GLY A 52 7.02 -26.81 -1.04
C GLY A 52 6.58 -25.35 -0.79
N SER A 53 7.47 -24.36 -0.93
CA SER A 53 7.06 -22.96 -0.93
C SER A 53 6.38 -22.61 -2.24
N GLU A 54 5.39 -21.75 -2.18
CA GLU A 54 4.72 -21.28 -3.39
C GLU A 54 4.40 -19.79 -3.33
N ILE A 55 4.37 -19.16 -4.50
CA ILE A 55 3.90 -17.80 -4.70
C ILE A 55 2.67 -17.88 -5.59
N LEU A 56 1.54 -17.39 -5.08
CA LEU A 56 0.29 -17.29 -5.82
C LEU A 56 0.02 -15.83 -6.14
N PHE A 57 -0.36 -15.56 -7.38
CA PHE A 57 -0.73 -14.22 -7.85
C PHE A 57 -2.24 -14.17 -8.05
N ALA A 58 -2.88 -13.15 -7.51
CA ALA A 58 -4.34 -12.97 -7.61
C ALA A 58 -4.69 -11.49 -7.77
N GLY A 59 -5.76 -11.20 -8.50
CA GLY A 59 -6.31 -9.85 -8.62
C GLY A 59 -7.06 -9.45 -7.37
N LEU A 60 -7.11 -8.14 -7.09
CA LEU A 60 -7.89 -7.57 -5.97
C LEU A 60 -9.41 -7.50 -6.25
N ASP A 61 -9.81 -7.69 -7.49
CA ASP A 61 -11.20 -7.73 -7.93
C ASP A 61 -11.97 -8.96 -7.42
N ASP A 62 -11.25 -9.96 -6.90
CA ASP A 62 -11.86 -11.17 -6.35
C ASP A 62 -11.25 -11.58 -5.02
N VAL A 63 -11.34 -10.70 -4.02
CA VAL A 63 -10.90 -10.99 -2.64
C VAL A 63 -11.65 -12.21 -2.07
N GLU A 64 -12.85 -12.52 -2.56
CA GLU A 64 -13.60 -13.70 -2.16
C GLU A 64 -12.88 -15.01 -2.55
N LYS A 65 -12.23 -15.07 -3.71
CA LYS A 65 -11.41 -16.24 -4.11
C LYS A 65 -10.24 -16.45 -3.15
N LEU A 66 -9.72 -15.38 -2.57
CA LEU A 66 -8.64 -15.47 -1.59
C LEU A 66 -9.10 -16.13 -0.28
N LYS A 67 -10.41 -16.22 -0.03
CA LYS A 67 -10.97 -16.90 1.16
C LYS A 67 -10.67 -18.40 1.19
N SER A 68 -10.45 -19.01 0.05
CA SER A 68 -10.12 -20.43 -0.05
C SER A 68 -8.64 -20.75 0.17
N ILE A 69 -7.77 -19.73 0.18
CA ILE A 69 -6.33 -19.92 0.36
C ILE A 69 -6.04 -20.02 1.86
N TYR A 70 -5.39 -21.09 2.26
CA TYR A 70 -4.96 -21.35 3.63
C TYR A 70 -3.42 -21.37 3.73
N ASP A 71 -2.90 -21.34 4.93
CA ASP A 71 -1.46 -21.37 5.21
C ASP A 71 -0.66 -20.19 4.59
N ILE A 72 -1.28 -19.00 4.53
CA ILE A 72 -0.63 -17.80 4.05
C ILE A 72 0.37 -17.33 5.11
N THR A 73 1.63 -17.12 4.71
CA THR A 73 2.69 -16.61 5.58
C THR A 73 3.16 -15.21 5.18
N GLY A 74 2.87 -14.78 3.95
CA GLY A 74 3.19 -13.46 3.46
C GLY A 74 2.17 -13.00 2.43
N ILE A 75 1.87 -11.70 2.44
CA ILE A 75 1.02 -11.05 1.44
C ILE A 75 1.76 -9.80 0.97
N TRP A 76 1.91 -9.65 -0.35
CA TRP A 76 2.37 -8.41 -0.94
C TRP A 76 1.24 -7.84 -1.80
N ILE A 77 0.84 -6.61 -1.49
CA ILE A 77 -0.20 -5.87 -2.19
C ILE A 77 0.47 -4.74 -2.95
N GLU A 78 0.54 -4.89 -4.27
CA GLU A 78 1.02 -3.86 -5.19
C GLU A 78 -0.14 -2.92 -5.53
N GLU A 79 0.13 -1.62 -5.63
CA GLU A 79 -0.89 -0.57 -5.81
C GLU A 79 -1.97 -0.62 -4.72
N ALA A 80 -1.55 -0.71 -3.45
CA ALA A 80 -2.45 -0.84 -2.31
C ALA A 80 -3.43 0.34 -2.14
N SER A 81 -3.20 1.45 -2.84
CA SER A 81 -4.13 2.56 -2.96
C SER A 81 -5.44 2.21 -3.70
N GLU A 82 -5.48 1.10 -4.43
CA GLU A 82 -6.71 0.60 -5.06
C GLU A 82 -7.52 -0.34 -4.15
N LEU A 83 -6.93 -0.78 -3.02
CA LEU A 83 -7.58 -1.68 -2.08
C LEU A 83 -8.51 -0.93 -1.13
N LEU A 84 -9.69 -1.47 -0.89
CA LEU A 84 -10.58 -0.96 0.15
C LEU A 84 -10.07 -1.38 1.54
N GLU A 85 -10.29 -0.55 2.55
CA GLU A 85 -9.89 -0.88 3.93
C GLU A 85 -10.58 -2.17 4.45
N ALA A 86 -11.81 -2.43 4.00
CA ALA A 86 -12.55 -3.64 4.34
C ALA A 86 -11.84 -4.89 3.81
N ASP A 87 -11.30 -4.83 2.59
CA ASP A 87 -10.59 -5.95 1.97
C ASP A 87 -9.23 -6.16 2.63
N PHE A 88 -8.53 -5.06 2.96
CA PHE A 88 -7.32 -5.13 3.77
C PHE A 88 -7.57 -5.86 5.10
N ASN A 89 -8.63 -5.51 5.81
CA ASN A 89 -8.98 -6.16 7.08
C ASN A 89 -9.27 -7.65 6.90
N GLN A 90 -9.90 -8.04 5.79
CA GLN A 90 -10.12 -9.45 5.45
C GLN A 90 -8.81 -10.20 5.23
N LEU A 91 -7.82 -9.59 4.59
CA LEU A 91 -6.50 -10.18 4.38
C LEU A 91 -5.69 -10.25 5.67
N ASP A 92 -5.73 -9.21 6.50
CA ASP A 92 -5.02 -9.14 7.79
C ASP A 92 -5.47 -10.28 8.73
N ILE A 93 -6.77 -10.54 8.82
CA ILE A 93 -7.33 -11.64 9.62
C ILE A 93 -6.83 -13.02 9.13
N ARG A 94 -6.48 -13.18 7.86
CA ARG A 94 -6.04 -14.45 7.28
C ARG A 94 -4.58 -14.76 7.52
N LEU A 95 -3.79 -13.74 7.81
CA LEU A 95 -2.37 -13.87 8.10
C LEU A 95 -2.18 -14.37 9.55
N ARG A 96 -2.63 -15.61 9.82
CA ARG A 96 -2.67 -16.24 11.16
C ARG A 96 -2.12 -17.65 11.23
N THR A 97 -1.47 -18.09 10.17
CA THR A 97 -0.90 -19.45 10.10
C THR A 97 0.24 -19.61 11.11
N GLN A 98 0.31 -20.76 11.76
CA GLN A 98 1.48 -21.09 12.57
C GLN A 98 2.71 -21.29 11.67
N CYS A 99 3.72 -20.45 11.87
CA CYS A 99 4.94 -20.45 11.07
C CYS A 99 6.14 -20.26 12.01
N PRO A 100 7.28 -20.95 11.79
CA PRO A 100 8.50 -20.75 12.57
C PRO A 100 9.17 -19.39 12.30
N TYR A 101 8.66 -18.66 11.31
CA TYR A 101 9.10 -17.31 10.94
C TYR A 101 8.01 -16.30 11.27
N TYR A 102 8.25 -15.03 10.95
CA TYR A 102 7.24 -13.97 11.08
C TYR A 102 6.21 -14.03 9.94
N LEU A 103 5.01 -13.60 10.24
CA LEU A 103 3.99 -13.33 9.24
C LEU A 103 4.11 -11.87 8.82
N GLN A 104 4.04 -11.59 7.52
CA GLN A 104 4.26 -10.25 7.00
C GLN A 104 3.27 -9.87 5.91
N MET A 105 2.82 -8.61 5.96
CA MET A 105 2.13 -7.95 4.86
C MET A 105 2.97 -6.78 4.38
N ILE A 106 3.18 -6.70 3.07
CA ILE A 106 3.88 -5.61 2.40
C ILE A 106 2.87 -4.86 1.53
N LEU A 107 2.80 -3.54 1.70
CA LEU A 107 1.95 -2.65 0.94
C LEU A 107 2.84 -1.69 0.16
N THR A 108 2.70 -1.68 -1.16
CA THR A 108 3.39 -0.72 -2.03
C THR A 108 2.35 0.15 -2.73
N PHE A 109 2.52 1.46 -2.69
CA PHE A 109 1.55 2.39 -3.26
C PHE A 109 2.12 3.81 -3.43
N ASN A 110 1.47 4.59 -4.28
CA ASN A 110 1.67 6.02 -4.35
C ASN A 110 0.66 6.74 -3.45
N PRO A 111 1.03 7.79 -2.73
CA PRO A 111 0.19 8.49 -1.76
C PRO A 111 -0.82 9.43 -2.46
N ILE A 112 -1.81 8.84 -3.15
CA ILE A 112 -2.72 9.55 -4.07
C ILE A 112 -3.65 10.56 -3.40
N SER A 113 -4.00 10.38 -2.11
CA SER A 113 -4.93 11.29 -1.43
C SER A 113 -4.71 11.33 0.07
N ILE A 114 -4.71 12.55 0.64
CA ILE A 114 -4.67 12.77 2.09
C ILE A 114 -5.87 12.18 2.84
N THR A 115 -6.99 11.90 2.15
CA THR A 115 -8.19 11.31 2.75
C THR A 115 -8.21 9.79 2.64
N HIS A 116 -7.18 9.20 2.04
CA HIS A 116 -7.13 7.76 1.85
C HIS A 116 -6.94 7.02 3.19
N TRP A 117 -7.58 5.85 3.35
CA TRP A 117 -7.53 5.06 4.59
C TRP A 117 -6.10 4.64 4.99
N LEU A 118 -5.21 4.41 4.02
CA LEU A 118 -3.80 4.08 4.27
C LEU A 118 -3.11 5.19 5.07
N LYS A 119 -3.38 6.47 4.74
CA LYS A 119 -2.84 7.60 5.48
C LYS A 119 -3.32 7.59 6.92
N GLY A 120 -4.63 7.54 7.12
CA GLY A 120 -5.22 7.54 8.46
C GLY A 120 -4.75 6.37 9.33
N ARG A 121 -4.51 5.20 8.73
CA ARG A 121 -4.14 3.98 9.47
C ARG A 121 -2.65 3.92 9.80
N PHE A 122 -1.77 4.21 8.83
CA PHE A 122 -0.34 3.93 8.95
C PHE A 122 0.53 5.16 9.13
N PHE A 123 0.04 6.36 8.80
CA PHE A 123 0.81 7.60 8.89
C PHE A 123 0.29 8.53 9.99
N ASP A 124 -1.02 8.68 10.15
CA ASP A 124 -1.60 9.57 11.15
C ASP A 124 -1.70 8.87 12.52
N ARG A 125 -1.79 7.54 12.53
CA ARG A 125 -1.81 6.72 13.75
C ARG A 125 -0.52 5.93 13.85
N SER A 126 0.03 5.85 15.05
CA SER A 126 1.17 4.98 15.30
C SER A 126 0.68 3.55 15.54
N ASP A 127 0.98 2.63 14.64
CA ASP A 127 0.82 1.18 14.87
C ASP A 127 2.21 0.58 15.07
N SER A 128 2.49 0.07 16.26
CA SER A 128 3.80 -0.52 16.60
C SER A 128 4.14 -1.77 15.79
N ARG A 129 3.15 -2.35 15.08
CA ARG A 129 3.34 -3.50 14.18
C ARG A 129 3.70 -3.08 12.77
N ALA A 130 3.59 -1.81 12.42
CA ALA A 130 3.83 -1.30 11.09
C ALA A 130 5.14 -0.51 11.04
N THR A 131 5.92 -0.76 9.99
CA THR A 131 7.08 0.06 9.61
C THR A 131 6.75 0.74 8.30
N VAL A 132 6.83 2.07 8.29
CA VAL A 132 6.64 2.89 7.10
C VAL A 132 8.00 3.20 6.50
N HIS A 133 8.13 2.99 5.20
CA HIS A 133 9.30 3.35 4.41
C HIS A 133 8.85 4.24 3.24
N GLU A 134 9.47 5.40 3.13
CA GLU A 134 9.23 6.33 2.04
C GLU A 134 10.43 6.35 1.10
N SER A 135 10.17 6.30 -0.19
CA SER A 135 11.20 6.39 -1.22
C SER A 135 10.70 7.19 -2.42
N THR A 136 11.62 7.77 -3.16
CA THR A 136 11.34 8.58 -4.35
C THR A 136 12.17 8.10 -5.53
N TYR A 137 11.96 8.65 -6.72
CA TYR A 137 12.81 8.37 -7.87
C TYR A 137 14.31 8.67 -7.59
N ARG A 138 14.62 9.56 -6.65
CA ARG A 138 16.00 9.92 -6.29
C ARG A 138 16.74 8.80 -5.57
N ASP A 139 16.01 7.90 -4.94
CA ASP A 139 16.56 6.74 -4.22
C ASP A 139 16.84 5.59 -5.19
N ASN A 140 16.31 5.65 -6.42
CA ASN A 140 16.49 4.62 -7.43
C ASN A 140 17.73 4.90 -8.30
N ARG A 141 18.86 4.30 -7.92
CA ARG A 141 20.15 4.42 -8.63
C ARG A 141 20.17 3.81 -10.05
N PHE A 142 19.14 3.06 -10.43
CA PHE A 142 19.08 2.40 -11.72
C PHE A 142 18.30 3.20 -12.77
N LEU A 143 17.72 4.34 -12.41
CA LEU A 143 17.04 5.21 -13.36
C LEU A 143 18.03 5.82 -14.36
N THR A 144 17.63 5.81 -15.62
CA THR A 144 18.37 6.53 -16.65
C THR A 144 18.20 8.05 -16.50
N GLN A 145 19.17 8.83 -16.98
CA GLN A 145 19.05 10.29 -16.96
C GLN A 145 17.81 10.81 -17.71
N GLU A 146 17.42 10.10 -18.76
CA GLU A 146 16.22 10.45 -19.54
C GLU A 146 14.95 10.22 -18.73
N ALA A 147 14.85 9.10 -18.01
CA ALA A 147 13.74 8.85 -17.11
C ALA A 147 13.65 9.90 -16.01
N VAL A 148 14.78 10.31 -15.43
CA VAL A 148 14.82 11.39 -14.43
C VAL A 148 14.32 12.72 -15.02
N ARG A 149 14.78 13.10 -16.23
CA ARG A 149 14.32 14.32 -16.91
C ARG A 149 12.82 14.29 -17.18
N THR A 150 12.28 13.14 -17.59
CA THR A 150 10.85 12.96 -17.82
C THR A 150 10.05 13.17 -16.53
N LEU A 151 10.51 12.59 -15.42
CA LEU A 151 9.86 12.78 -14.11
C LEU A 151 9.93 14.25 -13.63
N GLU A 152 11.08 14.88 -13.80
CA GLU A 152 11.27 16.28 -13.39
C GLU A 152 10.46 17.27 -14.24
N ALA A 153 10.16 16.94 -15.51
CA ALA A 153 9.32 17.76 -16.37
C ALA A 153 7.88 17.90 -15.86
N PHE A 154 7.39 16.93 -15.05
CA PHE A 154 6.08 17.04 -14.41
C PHE A 154 5.99 18.22 -13.43
N ARG A 155 7.10 18.70 -12.90
CA ARG A 155 7.11 19.88 -12.02
C ARG A 155 6.40 21.08 -12.64
N ASP A 156 6.57 21.26 -13.96
CA ASP A 156 6.07 22.43 -14.69
C ASP A 156 4.74 22.15 -15.42
N THR A 157 4.40 20.88 -15.61
CA THR A 157 3.22 20.47 -16.41
C THR A 157 2.08 19.92 -15.57
N ASP A 158 2.38 19.22 -14.47
CA ASP A 158 1.38 18.63 -13.57
C ASP A 158 1.93 18.56 -12.14
N GLU A 159 1.68 19.61 -11.35
CA GLU A 159 2.15 19.73 -9.97
C GLU A 159 1.65 18.55 -9.10
N TYR A 160 0.40 18.11 -9.29
CA TYR A 160 -0.16 17.00 -8.52
C TYR A 160 0.59 15.70 -8.83
N TYR A 161 0.80 15.41 -10.13
CA TYR A 161 1.54 14.23 -10.54
C TYR A 161 2.97 14.25 -10.00
N TYR A 162 3.64 15.40 -10.07
CA TYR A 162 4.99 15.56 -9.54
C TYR A 162 5.05 15.32 -8.03
N MET A 163 4.12 15.89 -7.27
CA MET A 163 4.06 15.70 -5.82
C MET A 163 3.82 14.25 -5.45
N VAL A 164 2.85 13.59 -6.05
CA VAL A 164 2.44 12.24 -5.68
C VAL A 164 3.44 11.19 -6.20
N TYR A 165 3.71 11.19 -7.50
CA TYR A 165 4.46 10.11 -8.13
C TYR A 165 5.96 10.32 -8.18
N CYS A 166 6.42 11.57 -8.07
CA CYS A 166 7.86 11.86 -8.05
C CYS A 166 8.40 12.11 -6.65
N LEU A 167 7.67 12.85 -5.81
CA LEU A 167 8.12 13.22 -4.47
C LEU A 167 7.56 12.33 -3.36
N GLY A 168 6.62 11.43 -3.67
CA GLY A 168 5.99 10.57 -2.66
C GLY A 168 5.17 11.33 -1.62
N GLN A 169 4.68 12.51 -1.96
CA GLN A 169 3.88 13.35 -1.07
C GLN A 169 2.39 13.02 -1.22
N TRP A 170 1.65 13.09 -0.10
CA TRP A 170 0.21 12.85 -0.12
C TRP A 170 -0.52 13.88 -0.98
N GLY A 171 -1.22 13.36 -2.00
CA GLY A 171 -1.95 14.19 -2.94
C GLY A 171 -3.13 14.88 -2.29
N VAL A 172 -3.24 16.19 -2.56
CA VAL A 172 -4.46 16.95 -2.33
C VAL A 172 -5.16 17.03 -3.68
N THR A 173 -6.28 16.30 -3.83
CA THR A 173 -6.99 16.26 -5.11
C THR A 173 -7.43 17.65 -5.53
N GLY A 174 -6.78 18.19 -6.55
CA GLY A 174 -7.00 19.55 -7.04
C GLY A 174 -8.28 19.78 -7.85
N LYS A 175 -9.23 18.84 -7.84
CA LYS A 175 -10.59 19.04 -8.36
C LYS A 175 -11.60 19.25 -7.23
N THR A 176 -11.22 19.99 -6.21
CA THR A 176 -12.18 20.57 -5.30
C THR A 176 -12.80 21.79 -5.97
N VAL A 177 -14.12 21.96 -5.86
CA VAL A 177 -14.85 23.16 -6.33
C VAL A 177 -14.23 24.46 -5.75
N PHE A 178 -13.43 24.33 -4.70
CA PHE A 178 -12.70 25.40 -4.04
C PHE A 178 -11.20 25.09 -4.06
N ASP A 179 -10.40 26.07 -4.39
CA ASP A 179 -8.95 26.00 -4.21
C ASP A 179 -8.61 25.78 -2.72
N ALA A 180 -8.15 24.60 -2.39
CA ALA A 180 -7.84 24.21 -1.01
C ALA A 180 -6.78 25.13 -0.39
N LYS A 181 -5.80 25.63 -1.19
CA LYS A 181 -4.78 26.57 -0.74
C LYS A 181 -5.40 27.94 -0.39
N ALA A 182 -6.32 28.41 -1.24
CA ALA A 182 -7.01 29.68 -1.01
C ALA A 182 -7.97 29.60 0.20
N VAL A 183 -8.66 28.48 0.37
CA VAL A 183 -9.54 28.24 1.54
C VAL A 183 -8.72 28.16 2.82
N THR A 184 -7.61 27.42 2.81
CA THR A 184 -6.73 27.28 3.99
C THR A 184 -6.09 28.63 4.35
N ALA A 185 -5.60 29.40 3.38
CA ALA A 185 -5.05 30.73 3.63
C ALA A 185 -6.11 31.67 4.25
N ARG A 186 -7.33 31.70 3.71
CA ARG A 186 -8.42 32.51 4.27
C ARG A 186 -8.87 32.06 5.65
N LEU A 187 -8.90 30.75 5.91
CA LEU A 187 -9.20 30.23 7.25
C LEU A 187 -8.13 30.67 8.25
N LEU A 188 -6.85 30.60 7.89
CA LEU A 188 -5.76 31.03 8.75
C LEU A 188 -5.75 32.54 9.02
N GLU A 189 -6.19 33.37 8.05
CA GLU A 189 -6.35 34.82 8.23
C GLU A 189 -7.49 35.20 9.19
N HIS A 190 -8.51 34.35 9.31
CA HIS A 190 -9.72 34.64 10.08
C HIS A 190 -9.84 33.84 11.40
N ILE A 191 -8.95 32.89 11.64
CA ILE A 191 -8.89 32.20 12.95
C ILE A 191 -8.19 33.15 13.94
N GLN A 192 -8.98 33.98 14.60
CA GLN A 192 -8.61 34.46 15.92
C GLN A 192 -8.45 33.22 16.80
N PRO A 193 -7.40 33.15 17.67
CA PRO A 193 -7.28 32.02 18.59
C PRO A 193 -8.49 31.98 19.49
N VAL A 194 -9.48 31.21 19.10
CA VAL A 194 -10.58 30.84 19.98
C VAL A 194 -9.93 30.03 21.08
N ARG A 195 -9.96 30.52 22.31
CA ARG A 195 -9.68 29.67 23.47
C ARG A 195 -10.66 28.50 23.39
N VAL A 196 -10.18 27.38 22.93
CA VAL A 196 -10.92 26.12 23.04
C VAL A 196 -10.95 25.80 24.51
N GLY A 197 -12.05 26.17 25.17
CA GLY A 197 -12.36 25.65 26.48
C GLY A 197 -12.60 24.16 26.26
N TYR A 198 -11.75 23.33 26.83
CA TYR A 198 -12.02 21.90 26.92
C TYR A 198 -13.28 21.74 27.75
N PHE A 199 -14.42 21.47 27.15
CA PHE A 199 -15.54 20.89 27.83
C PHE A 199 -15.19 19.43 28.09
N ALA A 200 -14.55 19.15 29.24
CA ALA A 200 -14.54 17.81 29.80
C ALA A 200 -15.97 17.44 30.08
N TYR A 201 -16.57 16.60 29.23
CA TYR A 201 -17.86 15.98 29.53
C TYR A 201 -17.58 14.92 30.60
N ASP A 202 -17.80 15.28 31.89
CA ASP A 202 -17.75 14.34 32.99
C ASP A 202 -19.02 13.49 32.92
N TYR A 203 -18.89 12.26 32.45
CA TYR A 203 -20.00 11.33 32.29
C TYR A 203 -20.61 10.90 33.66
N ASP A 204 -19.93 11.15 34.75
CA ASP A 204 -20.39 10.83 36.10
C ASP A 204 -21.23 11.94 36.73
N ALA A 205 -21.29 13.15 36.18
CA ALA A 205 -22.09 14.25 36.70
C ALA A 205 -23.61 14.12 36.44
N GLY A 206 -24.04 13.11 35.65
CA GLY A 206 -25.45 12.85 35.32
C GLY A 206 -26.26 12.10 36.38
N LYS A 207 -25.68 11.72 37.51
CA LYS A 207 -26.44 11.16 38.63
C LYS A 207 -26.88 12.28 39.56
N SER A 208 -28.06 12.83 39.28
CA SER A 208 -28.74 13.72 40.22
C SER A 208 -28.91 13.01 41.57
N ARG A 209 -28.38 13.59 42.59
CA ARG A 209 -28.77 13.24 43.94
C ARG A 209 -30.21 13.72 44.14
N SER A 210 -31.13 12.79 44.26
CA SER A 210 -32.42 12.99 44.91
C SER A 210 -32.22 13.08 46.40
#